data_8471daf8b26005e4af1b4b57ccbec2c4
#
_entry.id   8471daf8b26005e4af1b4b57ccbec2c4
#
_cell.length_a   1.000
_cell.length_b   1.000
_cell.length_c   1.000
_cell.angle_alpha   90.00
_cell.angle_beta   90.00
_cell.angle_gamma   90.00
#
_symmetry.space_group_name_H-M   'P 1'
#
loop_
_entity.id
_entity.type
_entity.pdbx_description
1 polymer ?
#
loop_
_entity_poly.entity_id
_entity_poly.type
_entity_poly.pdbx_seq_one_letter_code
_entity_poly.pdbx_strand_id
1 'polypeptide(L)'
;MNRIIRTLLIFFLFNISTFSQTYIGATGGLMSSSLSGDAPEDASYSGKTGFSGGLIADFTLTEDIVLSIQPRYLQKGTSVAYDVGEYELRDSLTATFDYVSLPVMVKITSLNKRIYFSSGLDFGYLMNSTVENIVDGSTKDVNELIKNYDISATFGFGVNIPIGSPIISLELRYMQSLLNLSDISTSESGSTFPFRFRTSGFQFLTSIIFPI
;
A
#
# COMPACT_ATOMS: atom_id res chain seq x y z
N MET A 1 25.54 11.25 -16.22
CA MET A 1 24.98 11.41 -14.86
C MET A 1 25.62 12.65 -14.26
N ASN A 2 24.90 13.76 -14.11
CA ASN A 2 25.40 15.12 -13.87
C ASN A 2 26.14 15.20 -12.53
N ARG A 3 27.26 15.98 -12.54
CA ARG A 3 28.07 16.27 -11.32
C ARG A 3 27.20 16.80 -10.19
N ILE A 4 26.15 17.57 -10.51
CA ILE A 4 25.18 18.14 -9.55
C ILE A 4 24.44 17.03 -8.78
N ILE A 5 24.00 15.95 -9.44
CA ILE A 5 23.29 14.82 -8.80
C ILE A 5 24.23 14.08 -7.83
N ARG A 6 25.50 13.90 -8.21
CA ARG A 6 26.51 13.29 -7.31
C ARG A 6 26.80 14.17 -6.09
N THR A 7 26.91 15.47 -6.29
CA THR A 7 27.13 16.43 -5.19
C THR A 7 25.93 16.49 -4.24
N LEU A 8 24.69 16.50 -4.78
CA LEU A 8 23.46 16.41 -4.00
C LEU A 8 23.36 15.10 -3.22
N LEU A 9 23.72 13.98 -3.85
CA LEU A 9 23.70 12.65 -3.20
C LEU A 9 24.74 12.59 -2.05
N ILE A 10 25.94 13.13 -2.26
CA ILE A 10 26.99 13.21 -1.23
C ILE A 10 26.55 14.15 -0.10
N PHE A 11 25.96 15.30 -0.40
CA PHE A 11 25.45 16.24 0.61
C PHE A 11 24.33 15.62 1.44
N PHE A 12 23.45 14.82 0.83
CA PHE A 12 22.39 14.08 1.52
C PHE A 12 22.95 12.97 2.42
N LEU A 13 24.00 12.26 1.99
CA LEU A 13 24.66 11.22 2.77
C LEU A 13 25.44 11.76 3.98
N PHE A 14 25.98 12.98 3.90
CA PHE A 14 26.75 13.58 5.01
C PHE A 14 25.88 14.14 6.14
N ASN A 15 24.59 14.42 5.88
CA ASN A 15 23.68 14.93 6.92
C ASN A 15 22.98 13.82 7.73
N ILE A 16 23.25 12.54 7.46
CA ILE A 16 22.64 11.41 8.18
C ILE A 16 23.18 11.27 9.62
N SER A 17 24.26 11.95 9.95
CA SER A 17 24.93 11.84 11.26
C SER A 17 24.22 12.52 12.45
N THR A 18 23.07 13.14 12.24
CA THR A 18 22.33 13.88 13.27
C THR A 18 21.01 13.24 13.70
N PHE A 19 20.73 11.99 13.30
CA PHE A 19 19.55 11.31 13.82
C PHE A 19 19.77 10.93 15.29
N SER A 20 18.98 11.55 16.17
CA SER A 20 19.12 11.42 17.63
C SER A 20 18.85 9.98 18.12
N GLN A 21 17.92 9.27 17.48
CA GLN A 21 17.60 7.86 17.77
C GLN A 21 17.04 7.19 16.52
N THR A 22 17.49 5.98 16.25
CA THR A 22 17.01 5.14 15.16
C THR A 22 16.37 3.90 15.76
N TYR A 23 15.26 3.47 15.18
CA TYR A 23 14.59 2.22 15.55
C TYR A 23 14.47 1.35 14.32
N ILE A 24 14.72 0.06 14.48
CA ILE A 24 14.55 -0.94 13.42
C ILE A 24 13.66 -2.06 13.94
N GLY A 25 12.83 -2.62 13.07
CA GLY A 25 11.95 -3.70 13.45
C GLY A 25 11.25 -4.36 12.28
N ALA A 26 10.20 -5.10 12.64
CA ALA A 26 9.30 -5.75 11.70
C ALA A 26 7.89 -5.19 11.83
N THR A 27 7.19 -5.19 10.71
CA THR A 27 5.78 -4.78 10.65
C THR A 27 4.98 -5.82 9.87
N GLY A 28 3.73 -6.01 10.26
CA GLY A 28 2.81 -6.90 9.57
C GLY A 28 1.38 -6.55 9.89
N GLY A 29 0.45 -6.97 9.04
CA GLY A 29 -0.96 -6.70 9.26
C GLY A 29 -1.86 -7.10 8.12
N LEU A 30 -3.11 -6.71 8.26
CA LEU A 30 -4.16 -6.97 7.29
C LEU A 30 -4.52 -5.69 6.53
N MET A 31 -4.91 -5.87 5.29
CA MET A 31 -5.43 -4.81 4.45
C MET A 31 -6.79 -5.21 3.89
N SER A 32 -7.77 -4.34 4.02
CA SER A 32 -9.02 -4.44 3.28
C SER A 32 -8.99 -3.39 2.18
N SER A 33 -8.96 -3.82 0.93
CA SER A 33 -8.88 -2.91 -0.23
C SER A 33 -9.99 -3.21 -1.22
N SER A 34 -10.39 -2.18 -1.95
CA SER A 34 -11.38 -2.26 -3.03
C SER A 34 -10.92 -1.40 -4.20
N LEU A 35 -11.45 -1.71 -5.38
CA LEU A 35 -11.34 -0.82 -6.53
C LEU A 35 -12.34 0.34 -6.37
N SER A 36 -11.92 1.51 -6.82
CA SER A 36 -12.78 2.68 -6.99
C SER A 36 -12.57 3.25 -8.39
N GLY A 37 -13.66 3.58 -9.08
CA GLY A 37 -13.63 4.07 -10.47
C GLY A 37 -14.91 3.71 -11.19
N ASP A 38 -14.83 3.75 -12.53
CA ASP A 38 -15.97 3.42 -13.38
C ASP A 38 -16.27 1.91 -13.29
N ALA A 39 -17.38 1.56 -12.64
CA ALA A 39 -17.88 0.19 -12.66
C ALA A 39 -18.66 -0.05 -13.96
N PRO A 40 -18.57 -1.25 -14.58
CA PRO A 40 -19.51 -1.66 -15.61
C PRO A 40 -20.94 -1.56 -15.08
N GLU A 41 -21.92 -1.32 -15.96
CA GLU A 41 -23.34 -1.41 -15.62
C GLU A 41 -23.59 -2.80 -15.01
N ASP A 42 -24.27 -2.84 -13.87
CA ASP A 42 -24.61 -4.06 -13.11
C ASP A 42 -23.42 -4.75 -12.37
N ALA A 43 -22.26 -4.11 -12.22
CA ALA A 43 -21.16 -4.61 -11.41
C ALA A 43 -21.02 -3.85 -10.07
N SER A 44 -20.80 -4.59 -8.98
CA SER A 44 -20.51 -4.03 -7.67
C SER A 44 -19.10 -4.44 -7.21
N TYR A 45 -18.31 -3.47 -6.74
CA TYR A 45 -17.01 -3.73 -6.13
C TYR A 45 -17.15 -3.93 -4.63
N SER A 46 -16.60 -5.01 -4.11
CA SER A 46 -16.51 -5.28 -2.68
C SER A 46 -15.05 -5.42 -2.25
N GLY A 47 -14.79 -5.10 -0.98
CA GLY A 47 -13.44 -5.17 -0.44
C GLY A 47 -12.95 -6.61 -0.32
N LYS A 48 -11.69 -6.85 -0.72
CA LYS A 48 -10.95 -8.07 -0.43
C LYS A 48 -9.96 -7.83 0.68
N THR A 49 -9.87 -8.79 1.60
CA THR A 49 -8.84 -8.80 2.64
C THR A 49 -7.57 -9.44 2.09
N GLY A 50 -6.47 -8.70 2.20
CA GLY A 50 -5.12 -9.15 1.94
C GLY A 50 -4.24 -8.97 3.17
N PHE A 51 -2.97 -9.29 3.05
CA PHE A 51 -2.00 -9.13 4.13
C PHE A 51 -0.79 -8.29 3.67
N SER A 52 -0.06 -7.77 4.65
CA SER A 52 1.22 -7.09 4.43
C SER A 52 2.22 -7.51 5.48
N GLY A 53 3.51 -7.52 5.11
CA GLY A 53 4.58 -7.85 6.04
C GLY A 53 5.93 -7.39 5.53
N GLY A 54 6.78 -6.89 6.42
CA GLY A 54 8.08 -6.36 6.05
C GLY A 54 8.87 -5.80 7.22
N LEU A 55 9.80 -4.94 6.88
CA LEU A 55 10.67 -4.28 7.84
C LEU A 55 10.23 -2.83 8.04
N ILE A 56 10.67 -2.24 9.14
CA ILE A 56 10.45 -0.84 9.47
C ILE A 56 11.74 -0.25 10.02
N ALA A 57 12.08 0.94 9.52
CA ALA A 57 13.15 1.77 10.03
C ALA A 57 12.59 3.16 10.33
N ASP A 58 12.67 3.58 11.58
CA ASP A 58 12.21 4.86 12.08
C ASP A 58 13.40 5.74 12.48
N PHE A 59 13.53 6.90 11.85
CA PHE A 59 14.59 7.88 12.09
C PHE A 59 13.99 9.10 12.79
N THR A 60 14.36 9.32 14.03
CA THR A 60 13.92 10.49 14.80
C THR A 60 14.62 11.75 14.26
N LEU A 61 13.86 12.64 13.62
CA LEU A 61 14.36 13.90 13.08
C LEU A 61 14.34 15.02 14.14
N THR A 62 13.28 15.07 14.92
CA THR A 62 13.10 15.98 16.06
C THR A 62 12.40 15.24 17.19
N GLU A 63 12.19 15.90 18.33
CA GLU A 63 11.48 15.28 19.46
C GLU A 63 10.11 14.71 19.07
N ASP A 64 9.40 15.36 18.14
CA ASP A 64 8.04 15.00 17.76
C ASP A 64 7.91 14.46 16.32
N ILE A 65 8.98 14.52 15.51
CA ILE A 65 8.94 14.14 14.09
C ILE A 65 9.84 12.94 13.83
N VAL A 66 9.27 11.90 13.24
CA VAL A 66 9.96 10.67 12.86
C VAL A 66 9.75 10.41 11.38
N LEU A 67 10.84 10.15 10.65
CA LEU A 67 10.80 9.62 9.28
C LEU A 67 10.77 8.09 9.35
N SER A 68 9.77 7.48 8.75
CA SER A 68 9.59 6.02 8.73
C SER A 68 9.70 5.48 7.32
N ILE A 69 10.55 4.50 7.10
CA ILE A 69 10.74 3.79 5.83
C ILE A 69 10.41 2.31 6.06
N GLN A 70 9.50 1.75 5.25
CA GLN A 70 8.91 0.44 5.53
C GLN A 70 8.91 -0.48 4.28
N PRO A 71 10.06 -1.03 3.84
CA PRO A 71 10.06 -2.00 2.75
C PRO A 71 9.24 -3.23 3.15
N ARG A 72 8.24 -3.58 2.31
CA ARG A 72 7.27 -4.64 2.63
C ARG A 72 6.68 -5.30 1.40
N TYR A 73 6.20 -6.52 1.59
CA TYR A 73 5.21 -7.14 0.72
C TYR A 73 3.82 -6.62 1.08
N LEU A 74 2.98 -6.38 0.07
CA LEU A 74 1.62 -5.88 0.22
C LEU A 74 0.71 -6.55 -0.78
N GLN A 75 -0.31 -7.24 -0.29
CA GLN A 75 -1.37 -7.81 -1.11
C GLN A 75 -2.61 -6.90 -1.08
N LYS A 76 -3.02 -6.44 -2.26
CA LYS A 76 -4.26 -5.71 -2.51
C LYS A 76 -5.24 -6.61 -3.26
N GLY A 77 -6.52 -6.26 -3.26
CA GLY A 77 -7.49 -6.98 -4.07
C GLY A 77 -8.88 -6.36 -4.01
N THR A 78 -9.75 -6.93 -4.83
CA THR A 78 -11.17 -6.60 -4.88
C THR A 78 -11.94 -7.83 -5.31
N SER A 79 -13.19 -7.91 -4.88
CA SER A 79 -14.15 -8.86 -5.44
C SER A 79 -15.18 -8.07 -6.25
N VAL A 80 -15.48 -8.58 -7.43
CA VAL A 80 -16.46 -8.00 -8.36
C VAL A 80 -17.62 -8.96 -8.48
N ALA A 81 -18.81 -8.53 -8.11
CA ALA A 81 -20.03 -9.28 -8.29
C ALA A 81 -20.85 -8.65 -9.42
N TYR A 82 -21.30 -9.49 -10.37
CA TYR A 82 -22.21 -9.09 -11.44
C TYR A 82 -23.62 -9.51 -11.09
N ASP A 83 -24.59 -8.61 -11.28
CA ASP A 83 -26.01 -8.94 -11.15
C ASP A 83 -26.53 -9.39 -12.51
N VAL A 84 -26.68 -10.70 -12.70
CA VAL A 84 -27.11 -11.29 -13.98
C VAL A 84 -28.59 -11.68 -13.88
N GLY A 85 -29.45 -10.69 -13.67
CA GLY A 85 -30.90 -10.82 -13.80
C GLY A 85 -31.55 -11.78 -12.78
N GLU A 86 -32.83 -12.12 -13.00
CA GLU A 86 -33.77 -12.79 -12.10
C GLU A 86 -33.43 -14.25 -11.69
N TYR A 87 -32.32 -14.81 -12.18
CA TYR A 87 -31.80 -16.13 -11.79
C TYR A 87 -30.39 -15.98 -11.22
N GLU A 88 -30.25 -16.13 -9.92
CA GLU A 88 -29.11 -15.99 -9.02
C GLU A 88 -27.78 -16.66 -9.43
N LEU A 89 -27.23 -16.35 -10.57
CA LEU A 89 -25.85 -16.70 -10.91
C LEU A 89 -25.00 -15.42 -10.77
N ARG A 90 -24.55 -15.14 -9.55
CA ARG A 90 -23.54 -14.14 -9.28
C ARG A 90 -22.20 -14.66 -9.78
N ASP A 91 -21.82 -14.25 -10.99
CA ASP A 91 -20.45 -14.45 -11.44
C ASP A 91 -19.54 -13.52 -10.58
N SER A 92 -18.86 -14.11 -9.62
CA SER A 92 -18.01 -13.40 -8.70
C SER A 92 -16.55 -13.59 -9.11
N LEU A 93 -15.90 -12.49 -9.53
CA LEU A 93 -14.48 -12.46 -9.85
C LEU A 93 -13.71 -11.87 -8.66
N THR A 94 -12.61 -12.50 -8.30
CA THR A 94 -11.70 -11.97 -7.29
C THR A 94 -10.39 -11.59 -7.93
N ALA A 95 -10.07 -10.30 -7.93
CA ALA A 95 -8.76 -9.80 -8.36
C ALA A 95 -7.81 -9.67 -7.17
N THR A 96 -6.58 -10.14 -7.36
CA THR A 96 -5.50 -10.07 -6.38
C THR A 96 -4.28 -9.42 -7.02
N PHE A 97 -3.67 -8.48 -6.31
CA PHE A 97 -2.49 -7.74 -6.75
C PHE A 97 -1.41 -7.80 -5.67
N ASP A 98 -0.29 -8.41 -6.00
CA ASP A 98 0.84 -8.59 -5.08
C ASP A 98 1.93 -7.59 -5.40
N TYR A 99 2.27 -6.74 -4.43
CA TYR A 99 3.27 -5.69 -4.56
C TYR A 99 4.45 -5.89 -3.62
N VAL A 100 5.64 -5.54 -4.08
CA VAL A 100 6.71 -5.08 -3.19
C VAL A 100 6.56 -3.57 -3.09
N SER A 101 6.44 -3.04 -1.88
CA SER A 101 6.18 -1.62 -1.66
C SER A 101 7.16 -0.99 -0.68
N LEU A 102 7.35 0.31 -0.83
CA LEU A 102 8.22 1.13 -0.02
C LEU A 102 7.47 2.37 0.46
N PRO A 103 6.71 2.28 1.56
CA PRO A 103 6.17 3.45 2.22
C PRO A 103 7.27 4.33 2.80
N VAL A 104 7.20 5.62 2.49
CA VAL A 104 8.01 6.69 3.10
C VAL A 104 7.05 7.62 3.81
N MET A 105 7.09 7.60 5.14
CA MET A 105 6.10 8.23 6.00
C MET A 105 6.76 9.24 6.94
N VAL A 106 6.07 10.32 7.22
CA VAL A 106 6.38 11.21 8.34
C VAL A 106 5.38 10.91 9.45
N LYS A 107 5.87 10.61 10.64
CA LYS A 107 5.07 10.42 11.85
C LYS A 107 5.25 11.66 12.74
N ILE A 108 4.13 12.18 13.22
CA ILE A 108 4.10 13.26 14.22
C ILE A 108 3.60 12.66 15.52
N THR A 109 4.45 12.64 16.53
CA THR A 109 4.17 11.99 17.82
C THR A 109 3.66 13.01 18.83
N SER A 110 2.83 12.53 19.77
CA SER A 110 2.43 13.31 20.95
C SER A 110 3.60 13.50 21.92
N LEU A 111 3.50 14.47 22.85
CA LEU A 111 4.51 14.75 23.88
C LEU A 111 4.95 13.51 24.69
N ASN A 112 4.05 12.58 24.94
CA ASN A 112 4.35 11.33 25.64
C ASN A 112 4.80 10.20 24.69
N LYS A 113 4.96 10.47 23.39
CA LYS A 113 5.36 9.55 22.30
C LYS A 113 4.48 8.28 22.16
N ARG A 114 3.31 8.27 22.80
CA ARG A 114 2.40 7.11 22.78
C ARG A 114 1.43 7.12 21.60
N ILE A 115 1.05 8.28 21.12
CA ILE A 115 0.11 8.45 20.02
C ILE A 115 0.83 9.15 18.89
N TYR A 116 0.56 8.75 17.66
CA TYR A 116 1.10 9.43 16.48
C TYR A 116 0.12 9.46 15.33
N PHE A 117 0.26 10.49 14.51
CA PHE A 117 -0.28 10.54 13.15
C PHE A 117 0.83 10.28 12.16
N SER A 118 0.53 9.56 11.09
CA SER A 118 1.45 9.30 10.00
C SER A 118 0.85 9.74 8.69
N SER A 119 1.68 10.28 7.80
CA SER A 119 1.29 10.60 6.43
C SER A 119 2.48 10.43 5.52
N GLY A 120 2.25 10.01 4.28
CA GLY A 120 3.33 9.83 3.32
C GLY A 120 2.87 9.21 2.01
N LEU A 121 3.86 8.72 1.28
CA LEU A 121 3.66 8.04 0.00
C LEU A 121 4.14 6.59 0.10
N ASP A 122 3.40 5.71 -0.55
CA ASP A 122 3.74 4.31 -0.72
C ASP A 122 4.05 4.06 -2.21
N PHE A 123 5.25 3.61 -2.50
CA PHE A 123 5.73 3.27 -3.84
C PHE A 123 5.68 1.77 -4.01
N GLY A 124 4.74 1.28 -4.81
CA GLY A 124 4.51 -0.14 -5.07
C GLY A 124 5.02 -0.56 -6.45
N TYR A 125 5.68 -1.72 -6.50
CA TYR A 125 6.00 -2.42 -7.74
C TYR A 125 5.21 -3.73 -7.79
N LEU A 126 4.43 -3.92 -8.85
CA LEU A 126 3.60 -5.10 -9.06
C LEU A 126 4.47 -6.32 -9.36
N MET A 127 4.33 -7.35 -8.56
CA MET A 127 5.03 -8.63 -8.73
C MET A 127 4.16 -9.65 -9.46
N ASN A 128 2.86 -9.64 -9.12
CA ASN A 128 1.91 -10.59 -9.68
C ASN A 128 0.50 -10.00 -9.63
N SER A 129 -0.32 -10.32 -10.64
CA SER A 129 -1.75 -10.01 -10.61
C SER A 129 -2.56 -11.15 -11.19
N THR A 130 -3.56 -11.59 -10.45
CA THR A 130 -4.41 -12.71 -10.81
C THR A 130 -5.87 -12.36 -10.65
N VAL A 131 -6.69 -12.90 -11.55
CA VAL A 131 -8.14 -12.88 -11.44
C VAL A 131 -8.64 -14.32 -11.37
N GLU A 132 -9.31 -14.61 -10.27
CA GLU A 132 -9.94 -15.92 -10.01
C GLU A 132 -11.44 -15.80 -10.20
N ASN A 133 -12.02 -16.70 -10.99
CA ASN A 133 -13.45 -16.87 -11.09
C ASN A 133 -13.90 -17.86 -10.02
N ILE A 134 -14.78 -17.40 -9.11
CA ILE A 134 -15.22 -18.21 -7.96
C ILE A 134 -16.14 -19.35 -8.39
N VAL A 135 -16.80 -19.24 -9.56
CA VAL A 135 -17.76 -20.23 -10.02
C VAL A 135 -17.06 -21.48 -10.59
N ASP A 136 -16.06 -21.31 -11.42
CA ASP A 136 -15.34 -22.42 -12.08
C ASP A 136 -13.93 -22.68 -11.51
N GLY A 137 -13.47 -21.82 -10.58
CA GLY A 137 -12.15 -21.92 -9.97
C GLY A 137 -11.01 -21.61 -10.94
N SER A 138 -11.29 -21.07 -12.13
CA SER A 138 -10.24 -20.72 -13.09
C SER A 138 -9.49 -19.48 -12.65
N THR A 139 -8.16 -19.53 -12.73
CA THR A 139 -7.27 -18.38 -12.43
C THR A 139 -6.60 -17.93 -13.71
N LYS A 140 -6.64 -16.63 -13.98
CA LYS A 140 -5.96 -15.99 -15.11
C LYS A 140 -4.96 -14.96 -14.61
N ASP A 141 -3.77 -14.97 -15.20
CA ASP A 141 -2.77 -13.92 -15.04
C ASP A 141 -3.20 -12.71 -15.89
N VAL A 142 -3.16 -11.51 -15.26
CA VAL A 142 -3.56 -10.24 -15.89
C VAL A 142 -2.45 -9.17 -15.79
N ASN A 143 -1.21 -9.59 -15.57
CA ASN A 143 -0.06 -8.68 -15.41
C ASN A 143 0.09 -7.70 -16.57
N GLU A 144 -0.19 -8.11 -17.80
CA GLU A 144 -0.08 -7.25 -18.99
C GLU A 144 -1.13 -6.14 -19.08
N LEU A 145 -2.21 -6.26 -18.30
CA LEU A 145 -3.33 -5.30 -18.30
C LEU A 145 -3.20 -4.24 -17.20
N ILE A 146 -2.24 -4.41 -16.32
CA ILE A 146 -2.07 -3.60 -15.10
C ILE A 146 -0.68 -2.96 -15.10
N LYS A 147 -0.61 -1.69 -14.74
CA LYS A 147 0.67 -1.00 -14.60
C LYS A 147 1.54 -1.63 -13.53
N ASN A 148 2.82 -1.81 -13.85
CA ASN A 148 3.80 -2.41 -12.96
C ASN A 148 4.13 -1.56 -11.72
N TYR A 149 3.65 -0.32 -11.65
CA TYR A 149 3.92 0.56 -10.51
C TYR A 149 2.66 1.27 -10.05
N ASP A 150 2.59 1.47 -8.75
CA ASP A 150 1.54 2.23 -8.07
C ASP A 150 2.18 3.24 -7.11
N ILE A 151 1.58 4.42 -7.02
CA ILE A 151 1.93 5.41 -6.01
C ILE A 151 0.65 5.73 -5.25
N SER A 152 0.68 5.48 -3.94
CA SER A 152 -0.47 5.71 -3.07
C SER A 152 -0.17 6.77 -2.01
N ALA A 153 -1.11 7.67 -1.77
CA ALA A 153 -1.10 8.52 -0.58
C ALA A 153 -1.60 7.70 0.61
N THR A 154 -0.93 7.86 1.74
CA THR A 154 -1.25 7.12 2.97
C THR A 154 -1.37 8.05 4.16
N PHE A 155 -2.37 7.77 5.03
CA PHE A 155 -2.64 8.50 6.26
C PHE A 155 -2.93 7.49 7.36
N GLY A 156 -2.28 7.64 8.50
CA GLY A 156 -2.42 6.70 9.60
C GLY A 156 -2.53 7.37 10.96
N PHE A 157 -3.11 6.63 11.87
CA PHE A 157 -3.15 6.93 13.29
C PHE A 157 -2.67 5.70 14.04
N GLY A 158 -1.74 5.88 14.99
CA GLY A 158 -1.17 4.76 15.71
C GLY A 158 -0.89 5.04 17.18
N VAL A 159 -0.68 3.94 17.89
CA VAL A 159 -0.36 3.92 19.33
C VAL A 159 0.91 3.12 19.52
N ASN A 160 1.85 3.68 20.28
CA ASN A 160 3.09 3.04 20.70
C ASN A 160 2.96 2.56 22.15
N ILE A 161 3.26 1.30 22.38
CA ILE A 161 3.22 0.63 23.69
C ILE A 161 4.66 0.19 24.01
N PRO A 162 5.41 0.95 24.81
CA PRO A 162 6.74 0.53 25.26
C PRO A 162 6.66 -0.71 26.15
N ILE A 163 7.42 -1.75 25.81
CA ILE A 163 7.53 -2.99 26.59
C ILE A 163 9.01 -3.22 26.89
N GLY A 164 9.53 -2.44 27.83
CA GLY A 164 10.96 -2.43 28.11
C GLY A 164 11.75 -1.77 26.97
N SER A 165 12.72 -2.48 26.40
CA SER A 165 13.51 -2.00 25.27
C SER A 165 12.71 -1.92 23.96
N PRO A 166 11.91 -2.94 23.55
CA PRO A 166 11.10 -2.87 22.34
C PRO A 166 9.85 -2.01 22.54
N ILE A 167 9.37 -1.45 21.44
CA ILE A 167 8.08 -0.77 21.35
C ILE A 167 7.18 -1.57 20.42
N ILE A 168 5.99 -1.93 20.89
CA ILE A 168 4.92 -2.44 20.03
C ILE A 168 4.12 -1.25 19.53
N SER A 169 3.95 -1.16 18.22
CA SER A 169 3.14 -0.13 17.58
C SER A 169 1.92 -0.76 16.91
N LEU A 170 0.75 -0.19 17.13
CA LEU A 170 -0.49 -0.53 16.46
C LEU A 170 -0.91 0.67 15.62
N GLU A 171 -1.20 0.46 14.36
CA GLU A 171 -1.55 1.54 13.43
C GLU A 171 -2.76 1.16 12.56
N LEU A 172 -3.74 2.05 12.51
CA LEU A 172 -4.80 2.04 11.51
C LEU A 172 -4.42 3.05 10.41
N ARG A 173 -4.36 2.58 9.16
CA ARG A 173 -3.89 3.37 8.02
C ARG A 173 -4.91 3.31 6.90
N TYR A 174 -5.24 4.45 6.32
CA TYR A 174 -5.95 4.57 5.06
C TYR A 174 -4.94 4.77 3.92
N MET A 175 -5.18 4.13 2.79
CA MET A 175 -4.36 4.24 1.59
C MET A 175 -5.24 4.47 0.37
N GLN A 176 -4.81 5.40 -0.49
CA GLN A 176 -5.47 5.74 -1.75
C GLN A 176 -4.44 5.79 -2.87
N SER A 177 -4.59 4.95 -3.90
CA SER A 177 -3.79 5.05 -5.12
C SER A 177 -4.04 6.38 -5.83
N LEU A 178 -2.96 7.04 -6.22
CA LEU A 178 -2.98 8.30 -6.97
C LEU A 178 -3.00 8.05 -8.48
N LEU A 179 -2.50 6.90 -8.91
CA LEU A 179 -2.39 6.53 -10.30
C LEU A 179 -3.59 5.70 -10.75
N ASN A 180 -3.91 5.81 -12.03
CA ASN A 180 -4.79 4.86 -12.69
C ASN A 180 -3.98 3.58 -12.98
N LEU A 181 -4.45 2.44 -12.47
CA LEU A 181 -3.76 1.16 -12.56
C LEU A 181 -4.00 0.42 -13.88
N SER A 182 -5.03 0.81 -14.63
CA SER A 182 -5.30 0.25 -15.95
C SER A 182 -4.22 0.69 -16.96
N ASP A 183 -3.63 -0.25 -17.67
CA ASP A 183 -2.67 -0.01 -18.78
C ASP A 183 -3.30 -0.30 -20.14
N ILE A 184 -4.62 -0.27 -20.26
CA ILE A 184 -5.33 -0.50 -21.52
C ILE A 184 -5.10 0.69 -22.43
N SER A 185 -3.93 0.73 -23.06
CA SER A 185 -3.61 1.61 -24.20
C SER A 185 -3.73 0.89 -25.55
N THR A 186 -4.13 -0.39 -25.56
CA THR A 186 -4.14 -1.22 -26.76
C THR A 186 -5.54 -1.22 -27.35
N SER A 187 -5.72 -0.33 -28.33
CA SER A 187 -6.83 -0.39 -29.28
C SER A 187 -6.59 -1.54 -30.28
N GLU A 188 -6.88 -2.76 -29.91
CA GLU A 188 -7.15 -3.80 -30.90
C GLU A 188 -8.60 -4.23 -30.75
N SER A 189 -9.38 -3.86 -31.77
CA SER A 189 -10.80 -4.20 -31.92
C SER A 189 -11.81 -3.32 -31.18
N GLY A 190 -12.03 -2.09 -31.66
CA GLY A 190 -13.39 -1.49 -31.80
C GLY A 190 -14.19 -1.10 -30.53
N SER A 191 -13.73 -1.38 -29.33
CA SER A 191 -14.44 -1.07 -28.11
C SER A 191 -13.52 -0.35 -27.13
N THR A 192 -13.46 0.96 -27.26
CA THR A 192 -12.72 1.82 -26.34
C THR A 192 -13.55 2.00 -25.06
N PHE A 193 -13.40 1.12 -24.10
CA PHE A 193 -13.82 1.40 -22.73
C PHE A 193 -12.56 1.65 -21.90
N PRO A 194 -12.16 2.91 -21.68
CA PRO A 194 -11.08 3.23 -20.76
C PRO A 194 -11.58 3.04 -19.33
N PHE A 195 -11.57 1.83 -18.83
CA PHE A 195 -11.82 1.60 -17.40
C PHE A 195 -10.69 2.24 -16.60
N ARG A 196 -11.01 3.33 -15.93
CA ARG A 196 -10.11 3.98 -14.97
C ARG A 196 -10.43 3.48 -13.59
N PHE A 197 -9.52 2.70 -13.01
CA PHE A 197 -9.68 2.26 -11.64
C PHE A 197 -8.44 2.55 -10.79
N ARG A 198 -8.69 2.80 -9.53
CA ARG A 198 -7.69 3.02 -8.49
C ARG A 198 -7.98 2.08 -7.33
N THR A 199 -6.99 1.77 -6.53
CA THR A 199 -7.21 1.04 -5.29
C THR A 199 -7.30 2.00 -4.11
N SER A 200 -8.20 1.70 -3.19
CA SER A 200 -8.27 2.34 -1.88
C SER A 200 -8.52 1.30 -0.81
N GLY A 201 -8.13 1.57 0.42
CA GLY A 201 -8.38 0.62 1.50
C GLY A 201 -7.84 1.05 2.85
N PHE A 202 -8.16 0.23 3.84
CA PHE A 202 -7.70 0.37 5.21
C PHE A 202 -6.72 -0.75 5.54
N GLN A 203 -5.69 -0.41 6.32
CA GLN A 203 -4.73 -1.36 6.85
C GLN A 203 -4.75 -1.29 8.37
N PHE A 204 -4.70 -2.45 8.99
CA PHE A 204 -4.39 -2.59 10.41
C PHE A 204 -3.01 -3.22 10.54
N LEU A 205 -2.06 -2.48 11.10
CA LEU A 205 -0.66 -2.85 11.18
C LEU A 205 -0.23 -3.01 12.63
N THR A 206 0.56 -4.03 12.87
CA THR A 206 1.29 -4.22 14.14
C THR A 206 2.77 -4.23 13.82
N SER A 207 3.57 -3.51 14.60
CA SER A 207 5.01 -3.46 14.43
C SER A 207 5.71 -3.70 15.78
N ILE A 208 6.88 -4.33 15.73
CA ILE A 208 7.79 -4.40 16.85
C ILE A 208 9.10 -3.74 16.45
N ILE A 209 9.52 -2.70 17.19
CA ILE A 209 10.69 -1.88 16.87
C ILE A 209 11.64 -1.82 18.06
N PHE A 210 12.92 -1.83 17.77
CA PHE A 210 14.01 -1.81 18.73
C PHE A 210 14.89 -0.57 18.52
N PRO A 211 15.30 0.13 19.57
CA PRO A 211 16.29 1.22 19.45
C PRO A 211 17.67 0.65 19.10
N ILE A 212 18.40 1.36 18.26
CA ILE A 212 19.79 1.06 17.89
C ILE A 212 20.68 2.29 18.05
#